data_8d4ed5b5ebc0e584fc4cb9876d6fde81
#
_entry.id   8d4ed5b5ebc0e584fc4cb9876d6fde81
#
_cell.length_a   1.000
_cell.length_b   1.000
_cell.length_c   1.000
_cell.angle_alpha   90.00
_cell.angle_beta   90.00
_cell.angle_gamma   90.00
#
_symmetry.space_group_name_H-M   'P 1'
#
loop_
_entity.id
_entity.type
_entity.pdbx_description
1 polymer ?
#
loop_
_entity_poly.entity_id
_entity_poly.type
_entity_poly.pdbx_seq_one_letter_code
_entity_poly.pdbx_strand_id
1 'polypeptide(L)'
;MKESEKSALEKRLIGDLEERGLRKTPERLAIFQSACDFPNMFTFDELMDAMHAKGDIIVSRATLYNTLKLFLDLRLINTFRLSGKMRYEVVSPASNHVRQICMKCGKLTDVRNMQLVHMVQELHLKRFRQDGFLMNIYGICSTCQARITREENKNKIKLQNGKGKS
;
A
#
# COMPACT_ATOMS: atom_id res chain seq x y z
N MET A 1 -1.37 10.38 6.11
CA MET A 1 -0.09 10.44 6.84
C MET A 1 0.05 11.80 7.49
N LYS A 2 0.67 11.90 8.69
CA LYS A 2 0.89 13.20 9.36
C LYS A 2 2.01 13.99 8.66
N GLU A 3 1.96 15.32 8.69
CA GLU A 3 2.95 16.18 8.02
C GLU A 3 4.37 15.95 8.55
N SER A 4 4.52 15.73 9.87
CA SER A 4 5.82 15.41 10.49
C SER A 4 6.42 14.10 9.96
N GLU A 5 5.59 13.08 9.69
CA GLU A 5 6.03 11.81 9.12
C GLU A 5 6.45 11.98 7.66
N LYS A 6 5.69 12.77 6.91
CA LYS A 6 6.00 13.09 5.51
C LYS A 6 7.36 13.79 5.38
N SER A 7 7.60 14.79 6.23
CA SER A 7 8.90 15.51 6.29
C SER A 7 10.07 14.59 6.68
N ALA A 8 9.87 13.68 7.63
CA ALA A 8 10.90 12.71 8.01
C ALA A 8 11.23 11.72 6.87
N LEU A 9 10.21 11.25 6.15
CA LEU A 9 10.39 10.36 5.00
C LEU A 9 11.05 11.07 3.82
N GLU A 10 10.72 12.34 3.58
CA GLU A 10 11.37 13.12 2.54
C GLU A 10 12.88 13.34 2.85
N LYS A 11 13.21 13.65 4.10
CA LYS A 11 14.62 13.71 4.53
C LYS A 11 15.35 12.39 4.34
N ARG A 12 14.69 11.27 4.65
CA ARG A 12 15.24 9.93 4.40
C ARG A 12 15.48 9.71 2.90
N LEU A 13 14.50 10.00 2.04
CA LEU A 13 14.66 9.89 0.59
C LEU A 13 15.89 10.68 0.12
N ILE A 14 16.06 11.92 0.58
CA ILE A 14 17.18 12.77 0.21
C ILE A 14 18.51 12.12 0.63
N GLY A 15 18.61 11.67 1.89
CA GLY A 15 19.81 11.00 2.40
C GLY A 15 20.14 9.72 1.60
N ASP A 16 19.14 8.88 1.35
CA ASP A 16 19.31 7.64 0.55
C ASP A 16 19.77 7.93 -0.88
N LEU A 17 19.29 9.02 -1.49
CA LEU A 17 19.74 9.46 -2.82
C LEU A 17 21.20 9.93 -2.79
N GLU A 18 21.58 10.72 -1.79
CA GLU A 18 22.96 11.25 -1.62
C GLU A 18 23.94 10.10 -1.37
N GLU A 19 23.64 9.18 -0.48
CA GLU A 19 24.47 7.99 -0.19
C GLU A 19 24.74 7.14 -1.43
N ARG A 20 23.76 7.06 -2.35
CA ARG A 20 23.90 6.29 -3.62
C ARG A 20 24.43 7.13 -4.79
N GLY A 21 24.78 8.38 -4.58
CA GLY A 21 25.24 9.28 -5.65
C GLY A 21 24.16 9.59 -6.69
N LEU A 22 22.88 9.47 -6.32
CA LEU A 22 21.75 9.70 -7.22
C LEU A 22 21.28 11.15 -7.15
N ARG A 23 20.88 11.70 -8.30
CA ARG A 23 20.40 13.09 -8.37
C ARG A 23 19.07 13.24 -7.65
N LYS A 24 18.97 14.27 -6.81
CA LYS A 24 17.75 14.80 -6.25
C LYS A 24 17.06 15.68 -7.28
N THR A 25 16.16 15.11 -8.09
CA THR A 25 15.44 15.87 -9.10
C THR A 25 14.07 16.34 -8.59
N PRO A 26 13.55 17.48 -9.09
CA PRO A 26 12.22 17.97 -8.71
C PRO A 26 11.11 16.95 -8.95
N GLU A 27 11.20 16.18 -10.05
CA GLU A 27 10.23 15.14 -10.38
C GLU A 27 10.18 14.03 -9.34
N ARG A 28 11.33 13.56 -8.85
CA ARG A 28 11.40 12.54 -7.81
C ARG A 28 10.74 13.00 -6.52
N LEU A 29 11.01 14.25 -6.11
CA LEU A 29 10.40 14.81 -4.91
C LEU A 29 8.89 14.98 -5.08
N ALA A 30 8.43 15.52 -6.22
CA ALA A 30 7.01 15.69 -6.50
C ALA A 30 6.26 14.36 -6.55
N ILE A 31 6.86 13.31 -7.17
CA ILE A 31 6.28 11.96 -7.17
C ILE A 31 6.18 11.42 -5.75
N PHE A 32 7.22 11.58 -4.93
CA PHE A 32 7.22 11.10 -3.56
C PHE A 32 6.17 11.82 -2.71
N GLN A 33 6.10 13.16 -2.78
CA GLN A 33 5.11 13.96 -2.08
C GLN A 33 3.69 13.59 -2.49
N SER A 34 3.44 13.38 -3.79
CA SER A 34 2.14 12.95 -4.29
C SER A 34 1.78 11.53 -3.82
N ALA A 35 2.74 10.61 -3.76
CA ALA A 35 2.53 9.28 -3.20
C ALA A 35 2.18 9.34 -1.69
N CYS A 36 2.80 10.25 -0.94
CA CYS A 36 2.52 10.47 0.48
C CYS A 36 1.10 11.03 0.77
N ASP A 37 0.47 11.67 -0.21
CA ASP A 37 -0.88 12.23 -0.07
C ASP A 37 -1.97 11.16 -0.13
N PHE A 38 -1.67 9.96 -0.63
CA PHE A 38 -2.62 8.85 -0.59
C PHE A 38 -2.77 8.33 0.84
N PRO A 39 -4.01 8.22 1.33
CA PRO A 39 -4.26 7.72 2.69
C PRO A 39 -3.98 6.22 2.82
N ASN A 40 -3.97 5.51 1.71
CA ASN A 40 -3.81 4.06 1.61
C ASN A 40 -2.99 3.70 0.35
N MET A 41 -3.14 2.44 -0.10
CA MET A 41 -2.53 1.97 -1.34
C MET A 41 -3.08 2.71 -2.56
N PHE A 42 -2.24 2.93 -3.54
CA PHE A 42 -2.57 3.52 -4.83
C PHE A 42 -2.05 2.63 -5.98
N THR A 43 -2.60 2.79 -7.15
CA THR A 43 -2.11 2.20 -8.41
C THR A 43 -1.20 3.19 -9.13
N PHE A 44 -0.47 2.70 -10.12
CA PHE A 44 0.34 3.54 -11.00
C PHE A 44 -0.49 4.65 -11.66
N ASP A 45 -1.68 4.29 -12.18
CA ASP A 45 -2.52 5.24 -12.90
C ASP A 45 -3.15 6.27 -11.94
N GLU A 46 -3.60 5.86 -10.74
CA GLU A 46 -4.09 6.79 -9.71
C GLU A 46 -3.02 7.84 -9.32
N LEU A 47 -1.75 7.43 -9.18
CA LEU A 47 -0.66 8.37 -8.89
C LEU A 47 -0.37 9.29 -10.08
N MET A 48 -0.39 8.75 -11.31
CA MET A 48 -0.23 9.55 -12.53
C MET A 48 -1.32 10.62 -12.64
N ASP A 49 -2.58 10.23 -12.43
CA ASP A 49 -3.73 11.14 -12.48
C ASP A 49 -3.64 12.23 -11.40
N ALA A 50 -3.22 11.86 -10.18
CA ALA A 50 -3.02 12.82 -9.09
C ALA A 50 -1.92 13.84 -9.42
N MET A 51 -0.83 13.41 -10.07
CA MET A 51 0.24 14.31 -10.51
C MET A 51 -0.22 15.25 -11.62
N HIS A 52 -0.98 14.75 -12.60
CA HIS A 52 -1.56 15.60 -13.66
C HIS A 52 -2.54 16.62 -13.09
N ALA A 53 -3.35 16.23 -12.10
CA ALA A 53 -4.32 17.14 -11.47
C ALA A 53 -3.65 18.28 -10.69
N LYS A 54 -2.46 18.06 -10.10
CA LYS A 54 -1.67 19.11 -9.42
C LYS A 54 -1.05 20.11 -10.41
N GLY A 55 -0.65 19.63 -11.59
CA GLY A 55 -0.13 20.48 -12.66
C GLY A 55 1.25 21.12 -12.46
N ASP A 56 1.85 20.96 -11.28
CA ASP A 56 3.10 21.63 -10.91
C ASP A 56 4.33 21.11 -11.69
N ILE A 57 4.35 19.81 -11.95
CA ILE A 57 5.44 19.14 -12.66
C ILE A 57 4.88 18.08 -13.61
N ILE A 58 5.21 18.19 -14.88
CA ILE A 58 4.83 17.20 -15.89
C ILE A 58 5.79 16.01 -15.82
N VAL A 59 5.26 14.84 -15.51
CA VAL A 59 6.04 13.60 -15.40
C VAL A 59 5.59 12.61 -16.47
N SER A 60 6.56 12.06 -17.23
CA SER A 60 6.25 10.99 -18.18
C SER A 60 5.96 9.65 -17.47
N ARG A 61 5.22 8.75 -18.13
CA ARG A 61 5.00 7.38 -17.61
C ARG A 61 6.31 6.66 -17.33
N ALA A 62 7.32 6.83 -18.19
CA ALA A 62 8.64 6.22 -18.00
C ALA A 62 9.36 6.78 -16.77
N THR A 63 9.31 8.11 -16.56
CA THR A 63 9.89 8.76 -15.37
C THR A 63 9.22 8.27 -14.09
N LEU A 64 7.88 8.20 -14.07
CA LEU A 64 7.12 7.70 -12.92
C LEU A 64 7.48 6.25 -12.62
N TYR A 65 7.51 5.38 -13.63
CA TYR A 65 7.86 3.96 -13.47
C TYR A 65 9.27 3.79 -12.89
N ASN A 66 10.27 4.46 -13.46
CA ASN A 66 11.64 4.39 -12.98
C ASN A 66 11.80 4.94 -11.55
N THR A 67 11.05 5.99 -11.22
CA THR A 67 11.07 6.58 -9.88
C THR A 67 10.41 5.65 -8.86
N LEU A 68 9.28 5.03 -9.17
CA LEU A 68 8.66 4.03 -8.28
C LEU A 68 9.56 2.81 -8.09
N LYS A 69 10.25 2.35 -9.14
CA LYS A 69 11.25 1.28 -9.00
C LYS A 69 12.37 1.68 -8.05
N LEU A 70 12.89 2.89 -8.18
CA LEU A 70 13.89 3.43 -7.25
C LEU A 70 13.36 3.48 -5.81
N PHE A 71 12.13 3.94 -5.60
CA PHE A 71 11.53 3.99 -4.25
C PHE A 71 11.32 2.59 -3.63
N LEU A 72 11.06 1.56 -4.45
CA LEU A 72 11.06 0.16 -4.01
C LEU A 72 12.46 -0.29 -3.57
N ASP A 73 13.49 0.01 -4.37
CA ASP A 73 14.88 -0.34 -4.07
C ASP A 73 15.39 0.39 -2.80
N LEU A 74 14.87 1.59 -2.51
CA LEU A 74 15.13 2.36 -1.29
C LEU A 74 14.23 1.94 -0.11
N ARG A 75 13.30 1.01 -0.32
CA ARG A 75 12.30 0.58 0.69
C ARG A 75 11.47 1.73 1.25
N LEU A 76 11.21 2.75 0.44
CA LEU A 76 10.31 3.86 0.76
C LEU A 76 8.87 3.54 0.44
N ILE A 77 8.64 2.61 -0.48
CA ILE A 77 7.32 2.08 -0.82
C ILE A 77 7.35 0.55 -0.86
N ASN A 78 6.20 -0.07 -0.63
CA ASN A 78 5.95 -1.48 -0.84
C ASN A 78 5.01 -1.71 -2.02
N THR A 79 5.02 -2.92 -2.59
CA THR A 79 4.05 -3.36 -3.60
C THR A 79 3.22 -4.52 -3.12
N PHE A 80 1.97 -4.54 -3.55
CA PHE A 80 1.02 -5.61 -3.28
C PHE A 80 0.22 -5.94 -4.53
N ARG A 81 -0.04 -7.22 -4.77
CA ARG A 81 -0.94 -7.64 -5.84
C ARG A 81 -2.32 -7.92 -5.26
N LEU A 82 -3.29 -7.04 -5.54
CA LEU A 82 -4.65 -7.16 -5.08
C LEU A 82 -5.61 -7.19 -6.27
N SER A 83 -6.46 -8.22 -6.33
CA SER A 83 -7.45 -8.39 -7.42
C SER A 83 -6.82 -8.26 -8.83
N GLY A 84 -5.63 -8.82 -9.01
CA GLY A 84 -4.91 -8.80 -10.28
C GLY A 84 -4.18 -7.49 -10.60
N LYS A 85 -4.36 -6.43 -9.83
CA LYS A 85 -3.70 -5.13 -10.02
C LYS A 85 -2.54 -4.95 -9.05
N MET A 86 -1.46 -4.33 -9.53
CA MET A 86 -0.35 -3.89 -8.70
C MET A 86 -0.75 -2.62 -7.94
N ARG A 87 -0.50 -2.60 -6.63
CA ARG A 87 -0.72 -1.44 -5.77
C ARG A 87 0.56 -1.11 -5.03
N TYR A 88 0.74 0.16 -4.76
CA TYR A 88 1.89 0.72 -4.05
C TYR A 88 1.43 1.35 -2.75
N GLU A 89 2.29 1.36 -1.76
CA GLU A 89 2.05 2.01 -0.47
C GLU A 89 3.34 2.62 0.05
N VAL A 90 3.27 3.86 0.54
CA VAL A 90 4.41 4.49 1.22
C VAL A 90 4.61 3.85 2.59
N VAL A 91 5.86 3.45 2.87
CA VAL A 91 6.23 2.81 4.14
C VAL A 91 6.67 3.85 5.14
N SER A 92 5.93 3.99 6.25
CA SER A 92 6.40 4.78 7.38
C SER A 92 7.34 3.93 8.26
N PRO A 93 8.59 4.35 8.49
CA PRO A 93 9.55 3.56 9.27
C PRO A 93 9.18 3.45 10.76
N ALA A 94 8.33 4.33 11.27
CA ALA A 94 7.99 4.41 12.68
C ALA A 94 6.81 3.51 13.09
N SER A 95 6.31 2.68 12.20
CA SER A 95 5.03 2.04 12.43
C SER A 95 5.14 0.53 12.64
N ASN A 96 5.02 0.12 13.90
CA ASN A 96 4.70 -1.25 14.26
C ASN A 96 3.20 -1.47 13.98
N HIS A 97 2.86 -1.91 12.76
CA HIS A 97 1.48 -2.05 12.32
C HIS A 97 1.10 -3.50 12.09
N VAL A 98 -0.08 -3.82 12.57
CA VAL A 98 -0.81 -5.02 12.17
C VAL A 98 -2.03 -4.56 11.37
N ARG A 99 -2.19 -5.06 10.15
CA ARG A 99 -3.27 -4.65 9.25
C ARG A 99 -4.03 -5.84 8.70
N GLN A 100 -5.33 -5.64 8.53
CA GLN A 100 -6.17 -6.50 7.72
C GLN A 100 -6.28 -5.94 6.31
N ILE A 101 -6.09 -6.79 5.30
CA ILE A 101 -6.19 -6.45 3.89
C ILE A 101 -7.28 -7.32 3.26
N CYS A 102 -8.34 -6.66 2.79
CA CYS A 102 -9.38 -7.38 2.06
C CYS A 102 -8.91 -7.69 0.63
N MET A 103 -8.78 -8.98 0.30
CA MET A 103 -8.34 -9.44 -1.03
C MET A 103 -9.36 -9.16 -2.15
N LYS A 104 -10.61 -8.80 -1.82
CA LYS A 104 -11.66 -8.48 -2.79
C LYS A 104 -11.73 -6.99 -3.14
N CYS A 105 -11.73 -6.11 -2.15
CA CYS A 105 -11.90 -4.67 -2.38
C CYS A 105 -10.66 -3.83 -2.06
N GLY A 106 -9.59 -4.45 -1.53
CA GLY A 106 -8.36 -3.75 -1.15
C GLY A 106 -8.48 -2.90 0.13
N LYS A 107 -9.62 -2.98 0.86
CA LYS A 107 -9.79 -2.23 2.09
C LYS A 107 -8.72 -2.60 3.10
N LEU A 108 -8.03 -1.60 3.61
CA LEU A 108 -7.09 -1.67 4.71
C LEU A 108 -7.80 -1.32 6.03
N THR A 109 -7.47 -2.03 7.08
CA THR A 109 -7.95 -1.72 8.43
C THR A 109 -6.83 -2.02 9.42
N ASP A 110 -6.42 -1.03 10.21
CA ASP A 110 -5.43 -1.24 11.26
C ASP A 110 -6.03 -2.07 12.39
N VAL A 111 -5.26 -3.06 12.83
CA VAL A 111 -5.61 -3.91 13.98
C VAL A 111 -4.84 -3.42 15.18
N ARG A 112 -5.55 -2.89 16.17
CA ARG A 112 -4.98 -2.48 17.44
C ARG A 112 -4.88 -3.69 18.37
N ASN A 113 -3.76 -4.37 18.34
CA ASN A 113 -3.46 -5.47 19.27
C ASN A 113 -2.08 -5.26 19.88
N MET A 114 -2.05 -4.65 21.06
CA MET A 114 -0.80 -4.33 21.75
C MET A 114 -0.02 -5.57 22.16
N GLN A 115 -0.69 -6.68 22.48
CA GLN A 115 -0.02 -7.93 22.84
C GLN A 115 0.80 -8.47 21.67
N LEU A 116 0.22 -8.47 20.46
CA LEU A 116 0.93 -8.90 19.26
C LEU A 116 2.12 -7.98 18.94
N VAL A 117 1.94 -6.66 19.14
CA VAL A 117 3.02 -5.69 18.96
C VAL A 117 4.17 -5.97 19.91
N HIS A 118 3.88 -6.17 21.20
CA HIS A 118 4.90 -6.53 22.20
C HIS A 118 5.60 -7.85 21.88
N MET A 119 4.85 -8.89 21.54
CA MET A 119 5.42 -10.19 21.16
C MET A 119 6.44 -10.07 20.01
N VAL A 120 6.16 -9.25 18.99
CA VAL A 120 7.07 -9.06 17.86
C VAL A 120 8.29 -8.22 18.28
N GLN A 121 8.10 -7.23 19.16
CA GLN A 121 9.20 -6.40 19.67
C GLN A 121 10.15 -7.17 20.59
N GLU A 122 9.64 -8.18 21.31
CA GLU A 122 10.42 -9.03 22.21
C GLU A 122 11.14 -10.19 21.49
N LEU A 123 10.98 -10.32 20.17
CA LEU A 123 11.68 -11.36 19.41
C LEU A 123 13.20 -11.21 19.53
N HIS A 124 13.86 -12.27 19.98
CA HIS A 124 15.32 -12.33 20.07
C HIS A 124 15.93 -12.55 18.69
N LEU A 125 16.25 -11.45 18.00
CA LEU A 125 16.86 -11.48 16.67
C LEU A 125 18.38 -11.42 16.78
N LYS A 126 19.06 -12.55 16.48
CA LYS A 126 20.52 -12.63 16.59
C LYS A 126 21.21 -11.70 15.58
N ARG A 127 22.08 -10.80 16.08
CA ARG A 127 22.87 -9.85 15.29
C ARG A 127 22.03 -8.96 14.36
N PHE A 128 20.81 -8.61 14.78
CA PHE A 128 19.88 -7.80 14.01
C PHE A 128 19.23 -6.74 14.89
N ARG A 129 19.32 -5.48 14.48
CA ARG A 129 18.61 -4.38 15.12
C ARG A 129 17.28 -4.19 14.40
N GLN A 130 16.19 -4.38 15.12
CA GLN A 130 14.85 -4.18 14.60
C GLN A 130 14.49 -2.69 14.70
N ASP A 131 14.21 -2.04 13.57
CA ASP A 131 13.75 -0.64 13.53
C ASP A 131 12.21 -0.54 13.49
N GLY A 132 11.51 -1.61 13.11
CA GLY A 132 10.05 -1.69 13.07
C GLY A 132 9.58 -2.96 12.34
N PHE A 133 8.26 -3.14 12.27
CA PHE A 133 7.66 -4.26 11.53
C PHE A 133 6.31 -3.88 10.93
N LEU A 134 5.93 -4.58 9.86
CA LEU A 134 4.61 -4.52 9.25
C LEU A 134 4.08 -5.95 9.11
N MET A 135 2.95 -6.24 9.75
CA MET A 135 2.25 -7.52 9.61
C MET A 135 0.95 -7.32 8.84
N ASN A 136 0.80 -8.04 7.74
CA ASN A 136 -0.41 -8.02 6.93
C ASN A 136 -1.19 -9.34 7.09
N ILE A 137 -2.46 -9.23 7.48
CA ILE A 137 -3.42 -10.33 7.57
C ILE A 137 -4.35 -10.23 6.37
N TYR A 138 -4.32 -11.21 5.51
CA TYR A 138 -5.13 -11.25 4.27
C TYR A 138 -6.42 -12.01 4.50
N GLY A 139 -7.53 -11.47 3.98
CA GLY A 139 -8.84 -12.09 4.12
C GLY A 139 -9.91 -11.41 3.28
N ILE A 140 -11.16 -11.58 3.67
CA ILE A 140 -12.32 -10.95 3.04
C ILE A 140 -13.08 -10.15 4.10
N CYS A 141 -13.29 -8.85 3.87
CA CYS A 141 -14.04 -8.01 4.82
C CYS A 141 -15.53 -8.39 4.83
N SER A 142 -16.22 -8.06 5.93
CA SER A 142 -17.63 -8.39 6.12
C SER A 142 -18.54 -7.93 4.98
N THR A 143 -18.31 -6.73 4.45
CA THR A 143 -19.07 -6.19 3.31
C THR A 143 -18.90 -7.04 2.04
N CYS A 144 -17.68 -7.46 1.74
CA CYS A 144 -17.42 -8.33 0.59
C CYS A 144 -17.94 -9.74 0.81
N GLN A 145 -17.83 -10.28 2.02
CA GLN A 145 -18.39 -11.59 2.39
C GLN A 145 -19.91 -11.60 2.23
N ALA A 146 -20.60 -10.59 2.73
CA ALA A 146 -22.04 -10.47 2.57
C ALA A 146 -22.49 -10.39 1.10
N ARG A 147 -21.69 -9.70 0.26
CA ARG A 147 -21.96 -9.64 -1.19
C ARG A 147 -21.81 -11.02 -1.85
N ILE A 148 -20.73 -11.74 -1.55
CA ILE A 148 -20.47 -13.08 -2.06
C ILE A 148 -21.62 -14.02 -1.68
N THR A 149 -22.03 -14.05 -0.41
CA THR A 149 -23.12 -14.89 0.07
C THR A 149 -24.45 -14.58 -0.64
N ARG A 150 -24.75 -13.29 -0.88
CA ARG A 150 -25.95 -12.90 -1.64
C ARG A 150 -25.90 -13.36 -3.09
N GLU A 151 -24.76 -13.29 -3.75
CA GLU A 151 -24.57 -13.76 -5.14
C GLU A 151 -24.70 -15.29 -5.23
N GLU A 152 -24.10 -16.03 -4.29
CA GLU A 152 -24.24 -17.49 -4.20
C GLU A 152 -25.68 -17.92 -3.98
N ASN A 153 -26.41 -17.26 -3.09
CA ASN A 153 -27.82 -17.55 -2.85
C ASN A 153 -28.70 -17.28 -4.07
N LYS A 154 -28.46 -16.17 -4.79
CA LYS A 154 -29.17 -15.87 -6.04
C LYS A 154 -28.90 -16.95 -7.11
N ASN A 155 -27.68 -17.44 -7.21
CA ASN A 155 -27.33 -18.48 -8.17
C ASN A 155 -27.96 -19.83 -7.81
N LYS A 156 -28.01 -20.19 -6.52
CA LYS A 156 -28.70 -21.39 -6.04
C LYS A 156 -30.20 -21.37 -6.39
N ILE A 157 -30.88 -20.24 -6.19
CA ILE A 157 -32.31 -20.06 -6.50
C ILE A 157 -32.53 -20.18 -8.01
N LYS A 158 -31.68 -19.59 -8.86
CA LYS A 158 -31.77 -19.70 -10.32
C LYS A 158 -31.64 -21.16 -10.82
N LEU A 159 -30.70 -21.91 -10.23
CA LEU A 159 -30.48 -23.32 -10.55
C LEU A 159 -31.66 -24.21 -10.14
N GLN A 160 -32.32 -23.91 -9.01
CA GLN A 160 -33.52 -24.65 -8.56
C GLN A 160 -34.73 -24.35 -9.45
N ASN A 161 -34.92 -23.09 -9.84
CA ASN A 161 -36.04 -22.68 -10.72
C ASN A 161 -35.87 -23.12 -12.18
N GLY A 162 -34.64 -23.39 -12.65
CA GLY A 162 -34.35 -23.90 -13.98
C GLY A 162 -34.61 -25.42 -14.15
N LYS A 163 -34.62 -26.21 -13.06
CA LYS A 163 -34.90 -27.65 -13.09
C LYS A 163 -36.37 -28.01 -13.02
N GLY A 164 -37.27 -27.04 -12.86
CA GLY A 164 -38.71 -27.24 -12.77
C GLY A 164 -39.47 -27.05 -14.09
N LYS A 165 -38.80 -26.93 -15.24
CA LYS A 165 -39.40 -26.77 -16.58
C LYS A 165 -38.86 -27.84 -17.52
N SER A 166 -39.11 -29.09 -17.22
CA SER A 166 -38.98 -30.23 -18.15
C SER A 166 -40.20 -31.10 -18.01
#